data_435417f87debbba4079d532083b047ad
#
_entry.id   435417f87debbba4079d532083b047ad
#
_cell.length_a   1.000
_cell.length_b   1.000
_cell.length_c   1.000
_cell.angle_alpha   90.00
_cell.angle_beta   90.00
_cell.angle_gamma   90.00
#
_symmetry.space_group_name_H-M   'P 1'
#
loop_
_entity.id
_entity.type
_entity.pdbx_description
1 polymer ?
#
loop_
_entity_poly.entity_id
_entity_poly.type
_entity_poly.pdbx_seq_one_letter_code
_entity_poly.pdbx_strand_id
1 'polypeptide(L)'
;MPPPSGVCAVIKLQKADICDAATVARTRQQVWQQTYRGIYPDAKLDDYDLTRYTEQDRIKIADSANHYFLFWDKDVCVGYFSFGPYHYGSYKDFDLCINHLYILDGYKGRGLGRWAFDTIIEYCRQEGRNKFFCGCNANNLPAVTFYRHMGGIQGDRPDISLPAEDHIIHFEFYLGD
;
A
#
# COMPACT_ATOMS: atom_id res chain seq x y z
N MET A 1 6.08 -16.96 -1.19
CA MET A 1 4.71 -17.50 -1.32
C MET A 1 4.37 -17.68 -2.79
N PRO A 2 3.75 -18.80 -3.21
CA PRO A 2 3.25 -18.94 -4.56
C PRO A 2 2.07 -17.96 -4.79
N PRO A 3 1.82 -17.52 -6.04
CA PRO A 3 0.68 -16.66 -6.33
C PRO A 3 -0.63 -17.38 -6.03
N PRO A 4 -1.64 -16.68 -5.48
CA PRO A 4 -2.98 -17.24 -5.31
C PRO A 4 -3.61 -17.60 -6.66
N SER A 5 -4.57 -18.53 -6.64
CA SER A 5 -5.32 -18.91 -7.83
C SER A 5 -5.98 -17.69 -8.48
N GLY A 6 -5.66 -17.42 -9.75
CA GLY A 6 -6.16 -16.26 -10.52
C GLY A 6 -5.13 -15.16 -10.78
N VAL A 7 -3.94 -15.20 -10.16
CA VAL A 7 -2.83 -14.34 -10.57
C VAL A 7 -2.16 -14.96 -11.80
N CYS A 8 -1.94 -14.14 -12.83
CA CYS A 8 -1.22 -14.59 -14.04
C CYS A 8 0.12 -15.18 -13.63
N ALA A 9 0.45 -16.38 -14.09
CA ALA A 9 1.63 -17.16 -13.72
C ALA A 9 3.00 -16.48 -14.00
N VAL A 10 2.99 -15.27 -14.53
CA VAL A 10 4.17 -14.48 -14.90
C VAL A 10 4.58 -13.49 -13.80
N ILE A 11 3.65 -13.10 -12.90
CA ILE A 11 3.97 -12.13 -11.86
C ILE A 11 4.77 -12.79 -10.72
N LYS A 12 5.87 -12.15 -10.35
CA LYS A 12 6.70 -12.56 -9.20
C LYS A 12 6.53 -11.56 -8.06
N LEU A 13 6.47 -12.06 -6.83
CA LEU A 13 6.55 -11.26 -5.61
C LEU A 13 7.97 -11.36 -5.06
N GLN A 14 8.61 -10.22 -4.83
CA GLN A 14 9.97 -10.12 -4.30
C GLN A 14 9.99 -9.20 -3.08
N LYS A 15 10.66 -9.62 -2.01
CA LYS A 15 10.97 -8.73 -0.90
C LYS A 15 11.99 -7.69 -1.38
N ALA A 16 11.73 -6.41 -1.13
CA ALA A 16 12.61 -5.33 -1.51
C ALA A 16 13.87 -5.31 -0.66
N ASP A 17 14.96 -4.87 -1.25
CA ASP A 17 16.16 -4.42 -0.57
C ASP A 17 16.42 -2.91 -0.84
N ILE A 18 17.47 -2.35 -0.24
CA ILE A 18 17.77 -0.92 -0.35
C ILE A 18 18.07 -0.46 -1.78
N CYS A 19 18.48 -1.35 -2.68
CA CYS A 19 18.74 -1.05 -4.09
C CYS A 19 17.44 -0.83 -4.86
N ASP A 20 16.31 -1.34 -4.35
CA ASP A 20 14.98 -1.19 -4.96
C ASP A 20 14.32 0.17 -4.65
N ALA A 21 14.90 1.01 -3.79
CA ALA A 21 14.30 2.27 -3.34
C ALA A 21 13.87 3.19 -4.51
N ALA A 22 14.71 3.32 -5.54
CA ALA A 22 14.38 4.11 -6.72
C ALA A 22 13.23 3.50 -7.55
N THR A 23 13.12 2.18 -7.57
CA THR A 23 12.01 1.47 -8.22
C THR A 23 10.70 1.69 -7.46
N VAL A 24 10.73 1.59 -6.14
CA VAL A 24 9.57 1.91 -5.26
C VAL A 24 9.09 3.33 -5.50
N ALA A 25 10.01 4.32 -5.46
CA ALA A 25 9.67 5.73 -5.66
C ALA A 25 9.09 6.01 -7.06
N ARG A 26 9.67 5.43 -8.13
CA ARG A 26 9.13 5.55 -9.50
C ARG A 26 7.77 4.91 -9.66
N THR A 27 7.57 3.71 -9.09
CA THR A 27 6.27 3.03 -9.14
C THR A 27 5.20 3.85 -8.40
N ARG A 28 5.55 4.44 -7.24
CA ARG A 28 4.66 5.37 -6.52
C ARG A 28 4.27 6.55 -7.39
N GLN A 29 5.23 7.21 -8.03
CA GLN A 29 4.98 8.35 -8.91
C GLN A 29 3.97 7.99 -10.00
N GLN A 30 4.18 6.87 -10.69
CA GLN A 30 3.27 6.40 -11.75
C GLN A 30 1.86 6.15 -11.21
N VAL A 31 1.74 5.43 -10.09
CA VAL A 31 0.43 5.15 -9.48
C VAL A 31 -0.24 6.43 -9.00
N TRP A 32 0.50 7.38 -8.44
CA TRP A 32 -0.07 8.67 -8.02
C TRP A 32 -0.63 9.45 -9.21
N GLN A 33 0.09 9.53 -10.31
CA GLN A 33 -0.38 10.18 -11.54
C GLN A 33 -1.63 9.51 -12.12
N GLN A 34 -1.74 8.19 -12.04
CA GLN A 34 -2.91 7.44 -12.51
C GLN A 34 -4.12 7.54 -11.58
N THR A 35 -3.90 7.60 -10.26
CA THR A 35 -4.96 7.40 -9.26
C THR A 35 -5.48 8.71 -8.67
N TYR A 36 -4.63 9.74 -8.51
CA TYR A 36 -4.96 10.91 -7.70
C TYR A 36 -5.22 12.19 -8.50
N ARG A 37 -5.22 12.14 -9.84
CA ARG A 37 -5.71 13.25 -10.66
C ARG A 37 -7.16 13.55 -10.29
N GLY A 38 -7.46 14.82 -10.02
CA GLY A 38 -8.79 15.26 -9.56
C GLY A 38 -9.05 15.05 -8.06
N ILE A 39 -8.13 14.41 -7.32
CA ILE A 39 -8.16 14.30 -5.85
C ILE A 39 -7.08 15.18 -5.24
N TYR A 40 -5.84 15.04 -5.73
CA TYR A 40 -4.71 15.86 -5.31
C TYR A 40 -4.52 17.03 -6.28
N PRO A 41 -3.97 18.17 -5.81
CA PRO A 41 -3.55 19.24 -6.70
C PRO A 41 -2.57 18.73 -7.77
N ASP A 42 -2.75 19.15 -9.02
CA ASP A 42 -1.89 18.71 -10.13
C ASP A 42 -0.41 19.00 -9.86
N ALA A 43 -0.09 20.16 -9.29
CA ALA A 43 1.29 20.52 -8.91
C ALA A 43 1.94 19.46 -7.99
N LYS A 44 1.20 18.90 -7.03
CA LYS A 44 1.69 17.84 -6.13
C LYS A 44 2.05 16.54 -6.87
N LEU A 45 1.36 16.27 -7.97
CA LEU A 45 1.58 15.09 -8.80
C LEU A 45 2.67 15.31 -9.85
N ASP A 46 2.73 16.53 -10.43
CA ASP A 46 3.66 16.88 -11.49
C ASP A 46 5.05 17.24 -10.96
N ASP A 47 5.12 17.90 -9.79
CA ASP A 47 6.37 18.27 -9.11
C ASP A 47 6.88 17.17 -8.17
N TYR A 48 6.64 15.90 -8.52
CA TYR A 48 7.05 14.77 -7.70
C TYR A 48 8.59 14.70 -7.60
N ASP A 49 9.12 14.95 -6.41
CA ASP A 49 10.56 14.90 -6.12
C ASP A 49 11.04 13.44 -5.98
N LEU A 50 11.41 12.85 -7.12
CA LEU A 50 11.88 11.46 -7.19
C LEU A 50 13.11 11.21 -6.31
N THR A 51 14.04 12.18 -6.21
CA THR A 51 15.27 12.05 -5.42
C THR A 51 14.94 11.97 -3.93
N ARG A 52 14.10 12.89 -3.46
CA ARG A 52 13.63 12.92 -2.08
C ARG A 52 12.89 11.64 -1.70
N TYR A 53 11.96 11.20 -2.54
CA TYR A 53 11.19 9.97 -2.25
C TYR A 53 12.06 8.71 -2.32
N THR A 54 13.04 8.65 -3.21
CA THR A 54 14.01 7.55 -3.25
C THR A 54 14.78 7.44 -1.94
N GLU A 55 15.26 8.57 -1.40
CA GLU A 55 16.01 8.57 -0.14
C GLU A 55 15.12 8.19 1.06
N GLN A 56 13.89 8.70 1.10
CA GLN A 56 12.93 8.30 2.12
C GLN A 56 12.62 6.80 2.08
N ASP A 57 12.45 6.23 0.90
CA ASP A 57 12.20 4.79 0.74
C ASP A 57 13.44 3.97 1.12
N ARG A 58 14.65 4.45 0.79
CA ARG A 58 15.90 3.80 1.20
C ARG A 58 15.99 3.66 2.72
N ILE A 59 15.70 4.74 3.46
CA ILE A 59 15.69 4.76 4.92
C ILE A 59 14.64 3.77 5.46
N LYS A 60 13.43 3.79 4.89
CA LYS A 60 12.34 2.93 5.35
C LYS A 60 12.57 1.45 5.05
N ILE A 61 13.15 1.13 3.89
CA ILE A 61 13.48 -0.26 3.51
C ILE A 61 14.62 -0.80 4.36
N ALA A 62 15.58 0.06 4.75
CA ALA A 62 16.69 -0.32 5.63
C ALA A 62 16.25 -0.63 7.07
N ASP A 63 15.13 -0.08 7.52
CA ASP A 63 14.56 -0.36 8.84
C ASP A 63 13.84 -1.71 8.82
N SER A 64 14.34 -2.65 9.62
CA SER A 64 13.81 -4.02 9.72
C SER A 64 12.36 -4.11 10.22
N ALA A 65 11.83 -3.06 10.87
CA ALA A 65 10.43 -2.98 11.27
C ALA A 65 9.49 -2.79 10.08
N ASN A 66 10.00 -2.36 8.92
CA ASN A 66 9.23 -2.17 7.70
C ASN A 66 9.44 -3.33 6.73
N HIS A 67 8.36 -3.75 6.12
CA HIS A 67 8.36 -4.83 5.14
C HIS A 67 7.89 -4.29 3.79
N TYR A 68 8.75 -4.33 2.77
CA TYR A 68 8.46 -3.88 1.41
C TYR A 68 8.52 -5.07 0.45
N PHE A 69 7.52 -5.17 -0.44
CA PHE A 69 7.44 -6.21 -1.46
C PHE A 69 7.03 -5.60 -2.80
N LEU A 70 7.70 -6.04 -3.87
CA LEU A 70 7.45 -5.59 -5.24
C LEU A 70 6.81 -6.71 -6.06
N PHE A 71 5.85 -6.33 -6.90
CA PHE A 71 5.29 -7.19 -7.94
C PHE A 71 6.01 -6.93 -9.25
N TRP A 72 6.59 -7.99 -9.82
CA TRP A 72 7.33 -7.93 -11.07
C TRP A 72 6.63 -8.71 -12.17
N ASP A 73 6.38 -8.07 -13.31
CA ASP A 73 6.06 -8.74 -14.57
C ASP A 73 7.34 -8.71 -15.44
N LYS A 74 8.04 -9.83 -15.50
CA LYS A 74 9.40 -9.91 -16.06
C LYS A 74 10.32 -8.89 -15.38
N ASP A 75 10.78 -7.87 -16.11
CA ASP A 75 11.70 -6.83 -15.63
C ASP A 75 10.98 -5.51 -15.28
N VAL A 76 9.65 -5.49 -15.30
CA VAL A 76 8.84 -4.30 -14.98
C VAL A 76 8.23 -4.43 -13.61
N CYS A 77 8.49 -3.47 -12.71
CA CYS A 77 7.78 -3.37 -11.45
C CYS A 77 6.38 -2.81 -11.71
N VAL A 78 5.37 -3.62 -11.43
CA VAL A 78 3.96 -3.31 -11.73
C VAL A 78 3.15 -2.89 -10.52
N GLY A 79 3.78 -2.89 -9.36
CA GLY A 79 3.20 -2.46 -8.09
C GLY A 79 4.07 -2.85 -6.92
N TYR A 80 3.75 -2.31 -5.76
CA TYR A 80 4.39 -2.69 -4.51
C TYR A 80 3.43 -2.51 -3.33
N PHE A 81 3.73 -3.16 -2.23
CA PHE A 81 3.08 -2.89 -0.96
C PHE A 81 4.11 -2.86 0.16
N SER A 82 3.75 -2.17 1.22
CA SER A 82 4.55 -2.16 2.45
C SER A 82 3.68 -2.14 3.68
N PHE A 83 4.18 -2.75 4.75
CA PHE A 83 3.54 -2.77 6.05
C PHE A 83 4.58 -2.74 7.18
N GLY A 84 4.16 -2.34 8.34
CA GLY A 84 5.00 -2.14 9.52
C GLY A 84 4.38 -1.12 10.47
N PRO A 85 5.18 -0.40 11.28
CA PRO A 85 4.69 0.72 12.06
C PRO A 85 4.03 1.78 11.19
N TYR A 86 3.03 2.47 11.73
CA TYR A 86 2.36 3.53 10.98
C TYR A 86 3.28 4.74 10.80
N HIS A 87 3.48 5.16 9.57
CA HIS A 87 4.45 6.21 9.23
C HIS A 87 4.00 7.62 9.63
N TYR A 88 2.73 7.82 9.97
CA TYR A 88 2.14 9.13 10.25
C TYR A 88 1.68 9.28 11.71
N GLY A 89 2.26 8.51 12.62
CA GLY A 89 1.96 8.60 14.05
C GLY A 89 1.40 7.31 14.64
N SER A 90 0.24 7.38 15.26
CA SER A 90 -0.45 6.21 15.86
C SER A 90 -1.92 6.21 15.47
N TYR A 91 -2.51 5.03 15.45
CA TYR A 91 -3.95 4.86 15.22
C TYR A 91 -4.50 3.84 16.23
N LYS A 92 -5.30 4.33 17.19
CA LYS A 92 -5.85 3.53 18.29
C LYS A 92 -4.77 2.65 18.94
N ASP A 93 -5.09 1.39 19.17
CA ASP A 93 -4.21 0.36 19.75
C ASP A 93 -3.65 -0.60 18.66
N PHE A 94 -3.55 -0.12 17.40
CA PHE A 94 -2.97 -0.86 16.30
C PHE A 94 -1.47 -0.56 16.19
N ASP A 95 -0.67 -1.59 16.07
CA ASP A 95 0.79 -1.54 15.93
C ASP A 95 1.29 -1.96 14.53
N LEU A 96 0.38 -2.43 13.68
CA LEU A 96 0.68 -2.82 12.29
C LEU A 96 -0.23 -2.10 11.30
N CYS A 97 0.39 -1.42 10.34
CA CYS A 97 -0.29 -0.69 9.28
C CYS A 97 0.16 -1.17 7.90
N ILE A 98 -0.78 -1.29 6.96
CA ILE A 98 -0.46 -1.29 5.53
C ILE A 98 -0.19 0.16 5.15
N ASN A 99 1.10 0.53 5.03
CA ASN A 99 1.50 1.90 4.71
C ASN A 99 1.33 2.22 3.21
N HIS A 100 1.55 1.23 2.35
CA HIS A 100 1.38 1.36 0.90
C HIS A 100 0.79 0.09 0.31
N LEU A 101 -0.12 0.26 -0.66
CA LEU A 101 -0.57 -0.78 -1.57
C LEU A 101 -0.86 -0.11 -2.92
N TYR A 102 0.10 -0.15 -3.80
CA TYR A 102 0.09 0.53 -5.09
C TYR A 102 0.27 -0.46 -6.23
N ILE A 103 -0.66 -0.44 -7.17
CA ILE A 103 -0.69 -1.31 -8.35
C ILE A 103 -1.01 -0.44 -9.56
N LEU A 104 -0.22 -0.55 -10.61
CA LEU A 104 -0.45 0.15 -11.88
C LEU A 104 -1.81 -0.26 -12.49
N ASP A 105 -2.50 0.67 -13.13
CA ASP A 105 -3.88 0.49 -13.63
C ASP A 105 -4.03 -0.76 -14.51
N GLY A 106 -3.11 -1.01 -15.42
CA GLY A 106 -3.13 -2.19 -16.29
C GLY A 106 -3.00 -3.54 -15.56
N TYR A 107 -2.71 -3.53 -14.24
CA TYR A 107 -2.51 -4.72 -13.42
C TYR A 107 -3.53 -4.84 -12.28
N LYS A 108 -4.40 -3.86 -12.11
CA LYS A 108 -5.53 -3.93 -11.18
C LYS A 108 -6.52 -5.03 -11.60
N GLY A 109 -7.24 -5.59 -10.66
CA GLY A 109 -8.21 -6.67 -10.91
C GLY A 109 -7.60 -8.05 -11.20
N ARG A 110 -6.26 -8.19 -11.16
CA ARG A 110 -5.54 -9.46 -11.41
C ARG A 110 -5.16 -10.22 -10.13
N GLY A 111 -5.76 -9.89 -8.98
CA GLY A 111 -5.51 -10.58 -7.71
C GLY A 111 -4.30 -10.08 -6.92
N LEU A 112 -3.51 -9.10 -7.40
CA LEU A 112 -2.30 -8.64 -6.72
C LEU A 112 -2.59 -8.02 -5.35
N GLY A 113 -3.69 -7.27 -5.21
CA GLY A 113 -4.12 -6.73 -3.93
C GLY A 113 -4.46 -7.84 -2.93
N ARG A 114 -5.15 -8.90 -3.36
CA ARG A 114 -5.41 -10.09 -2.54
C ARG A 114 -4.10 -10.75 -2.11
N TRP A 115 -3.15 -10.92 -3.03
CA TRP A 115 -1.85 -11.50 -2.71
C TRP A 115 -1.09 -10.70 -1.65
N ALA A 116 -1.12 -9.35 -1.73
CA ALA A 116 -0.57 -8.50 -0.68
C ALA A 116 -1.22 -8.79 0.68
N PHE A 117 -2.56 -8.86 0.73
CA PHE A 117 -3.29 -9.16 1.96
C PHE A 117 -2.95 -10.55 2.52
N ASP A 118 -2.93 -11.57 1.68
CA ASP A 118 -2.58 -12.94 2.09
C ASP A 118 -1.16 -12.99 2.69
N THR A 119 -0.22 -12.22 2.12
CA THR A 119 1.15 -12.09 2.64
C THR A 119 1.17 -11.41 4.02
N ILE A 120 0.38 -10.36 4.21
CA ILE A 120 0.30 -9.62 5.49
C ILE A 120 -0.39 -10.47 6.55
N ILE A 121 -1.47 -11.19 6.21
CA ILE A 121 -2.18 -12.10 7.12
C ILE A 121 -1.26 -13.22 7.58
N GLU A 122 -0.48 -13.79 6.67
CA GLU A 122 0.50 -14.82 7.02
C GLU A 122 1.59 -14.28 7.96
N TYR A 123 2.09 -13.07 7.71
CA TYR A 123 3.00 -12.40 8.63
C TYR A 123 2.36 -12.20 10.01
N CYS A 124 1.12 -11.72 10.06
CA CYS A 124 0.39 -11.56 11.33
C CYS A 124 0.30 -12.87 12.11
N ARG A 125 -0.03 -13.98 11.45
CA ARG A 125 -0.09 -15.31 12.07
C ARG A 125 1.25 -15.74 12.64
N GLN A 126 2.33 -15.55 11.90
CA GLN A 126 3.69 -15.90 12.34
C GLN A 126 4.14 -15.10 13.55
N GLU A 127 3.74 -13.83 13.63
CA GLU A 127 4.08 -12.92 14.71
C GLU A 127 3.05 -12.90 15.86
N GLY A 128 2.01 -13.75 15.81
CA GLY A 128 0.95 -13.79 16.83
C GLY A 128 0.09 -12.53 16.88
N ARG A 129 -0.01 -11.79 15.77
CA ARG A 129 -0.84 -10.58 15.65
C ARG A 129 -2.23 -10.95 15.18
N ASN A 130 -3.26 -10.35 15.77
CA ASN A 130 -4.65 -10.63 15.42
C ASN A 130 -5.36 -9.45 14.73
N LYS A 131 -4.66 -8.34 14.47
CA LYS A 131 -5.23 -7.17 13.81
C LYS A 131 -4.19 -6.32 13.11
N PHE A 132 -4.62 -5.59 12.10
CA PHE A 132 -3.89 -4.54 11.41
C PHE A 132 -4.86 -3.53 10.82
N PHE A 133 -4.35 -2.43 10.30
CA PHE A 133 -5.18 -1.40 9.67
C PHE A 133 -4.50 -0.83 8.42
N CYS A 134 -5.24 -0.04 7.66
CA CYS A 134 -4.69 0.82 6.62
C CYS A 134 -5.43 2.15 6.57
N GLY A 135 -4.79 3.18 6.02
CA GLY A 135 -5.42 4.44 5.66
C GLY A 135 -5.56 4.56 4.13
N CYS A 136 -6.63 5.15 3.65
CA CYS A 136 -6.73 5.58 2.27
C CYS A 136 -7.52 6.89 2.14
N ASN A 137 -7.32 7.60 1.02
CA ASN A 137 -8.12 8.78 0.75
C ASN A 137 -9.57 8.38 0.46
N ALA A 138 -10.54 9.03 1.11
CA ALA A 138 -11.97 8.74 0.99
C ALA A 138 -12.50 8.95 -0.44
N ASN A 139 -11.86 9.82 -1.22
CA ASN A 139 -12.21 10.10 -2.60
C ASN A 139 -11.64 9.06 -3.58
N ASN A 140 -10.73 8.19 -3.14
CA ASN A 140 -10.25 7.04 -3.91
C ASN A 140 -11.24 5.88 -3.79
N LEU A 141 -12.40 6.02 -4.44
CA LEU A 141 -13.50 5.05 -4.35
C LEU A 141 -13.09 3.60 -4.72
N PRO A 142 -12.23 3.36 -5.72
CA PRO A 142 -11.72 2.01 -5.99
C PRO A 142 -11.00 1.39 -4.79
N ALA A 143 -10.15 2.14 -4.08
CA ALA A 143 -9.46 1.65 -2.88
C ALA A 143 -10.44 1.41 -1.73
N VAL A 144 -11.37 2.35 -1.49
CA VAL A 144 -12.43 2.20 -0.47
C VAL A 144 -13.22 0.91 -0.70
N THR A 145 -13.65 0.68 -1.94
CA THR A 145 -14.40 -0.53 -2.31
C THR A 145 -13.56 -1.79 -2.11
N PHE A 146 -12.28 -1.75 -2.52
CA PHE A 146 -11.35 -2.86 -2.34
C PHE A 146 -11.17 -3.22 -0.86
N TYR A 147 -10.88 -2.24 0.01
CA TYR A 147 -10.66 -2.52 1.43
C TYR A 147 -11.92 -3.07 2.13
N ARG A 148 -13.11 -2.56 1.78
CA ARG A 148 -14.38 -3.15 2.26
C ARG A 148 -14.55 -4.60 1.79
N HIS A 149 -14.24 -4.88 0.52
CA HIS A 149 -14.31 -6.25 -0.03
C HIS A 149 -13.31 -7.20 0.66
N MET A 150 -12.18 -6.67 1.12
CA MET A 150 -11.20 -7.44 1.90
C MET A 150 -11.61 -7.67 3.37
N GLY A 151 -12.80 -7.22 3.78
CA GLY A 151 -13.33 -7.38 5.13
C GLY A 151 -12.97 -6.24 6.08
N GLY A 152 -12.44 -5.13 5.56
CA GLY A 152 -12.11 -3.95 6.36
C GLY A 152 -13.34 -3.26 6.92
N ILE A 153 -13.31 -2.98 8.22
CA ILE A 153 -14.31 -2.18 8.92
C ILE A 153 -13.82 -0.75 8.94
N GLN A 154 -14.65 0.17 8.47
CA GLN A 154 -14.30 1.60 8.50
C GLN A 154 -14.34 2.11 9.94
N GLY A 155 -13.18 2.57 10.43
CA GLY A 155 -12.98 2.94 11.84
C GLY A 155 -13.23 4.42 12.16
N ASP A 156 -13.27 5.27 11.14
CA ASP A 156 -13.46 6.72 11.27
C ASP A 156 -14.16 7.33 10.06
N ARG A 157 -14.43 8.62 10.12
CA ARG A 157 -14.93 9.42 9.00
C ARG A 157 -13.85 10.41 8.57
N PRO A 158 -13.80 10.78 7.27
CA PRO A 158 -12.87 11.80 6.83
C PRO A 158 -13.24 13.15 7.45
N ASP A 159 -12.25 13.94 7.82
CA ASP A 159 -12.46 15.34 8.18
C ASP A 159 -12.63 16.16 6.88
N ILE A 160 -13.86 16.44 6.53
CA ILE A 160 -14.21 17.17 5.30
C ILE A 160 -13.90 18.68 5.38
N SER A 161 -13.46 19.20 6.53
CA SER A 161 -12.97 20.58 6.65
C SER A 161 -11.56 20.75 6.08
N LEU A 162 -10.83 19.63 5.90
CA LEU A 162 -9.51 19.60 5.30
C LEU A 162 -9.58 19.59 3.77
N PRO A 163 -8.47 19.90 3.06
CA PRO A 163 -8.38 19.70 1.61
C PRO A 163 -8.66 18.25 1.22
N ALA A 164 -9.19 18.01 0.02
CA ALA A 164 -9.60 16.69 -0.44
C ALA A 164 -8.49 15.63 -0.41
N GLU A 165 -7.24 16.05 -0.58
CA GLU A 165 -6.07 15.18 -0.47
C GLU A 165 -5.81 14.64 0.94
N ASP A 166 -6.36 15.29 1.96
CA ASP A 166 -6.21 14.93 3.38
C ASP A 166 -7.47 14.25 3.94
N HIS A 167 -8.46 13.94 3.11
CA HIS A 167 -9.65 13.18 3.50
C HIS A 167 -9.29 11.70 3.70
N ILE A 168 -8.51 11.40 4.73
CA ILE A 168 -8.09 10.03 5.03
C ILE A 168 -9.15 9.34 5.89
N ILE A 169 -9.46 8.09 5.55
CA ILE A 169 -10.25 7.16 6.35
C ILE A 169 -9.43 5.92 6.63
N HIS A 170 -9.65 5.30 7.78
CA HIS A 170 -8.96 4.08 8.17
C HIS A 170 -9.89 2.87 8.08
N PHE A 171 -9.33 1.75 7.65
CA PHE A 171 -9.98 0.44 7.65
C PHE A 171 -9.25 -0.49 8.61
N GLU A 172 -10.00 -1.11 9.50
CA GLU A 172 -9.54 -2.03 10.53
C GLU A 172 -9.81 -3.47 10.08
N PHE A 173 -8.83 -4.32 10.26
CA PHE A 173 -8.90 -5.74 9.94
C PHE A 173 -8.61 -6.55 11.20
N TYR A 174 -9.53 -7.44 11.56
CA TYR A 174 -9.43 -8.34 12.69
C TYR A 174 -9.34 -9.76 12.16
N LEU A 175 -8.28 -10.47 12.56
CA LEU A 175 -8.06 -11.86 12.17
C LEU A 175 -8.71 -12.72 13.25
N GLY A 176 -9.60 -13.63 12.84
CA GLY A 176 -10.14 -14.63 13.76
C GLY A 176 -9.05 -15.59 14.22
N ASP A 177 -9.29 -16.22 15.37
CA ASP A 177 -8.44 -17.26 15.93
C ASP A 177 -8.31 -18.46 14.99
#